data_866534626ca5cce0e3f6ae89edf57ea7
#
_entry.id   866534626ca5cce0e3f6ae89edf57ea7
#
_cell.length_a   1.000
_cell.length_b   1.000
_cell.length_c   1.000
_cell.angle_alpha   90.00
_cell.angle_beta   90.00
_cell.angle_gamma   90.00
#
_symmetry.space_group_name_H-M   'P 1'
#
loop_
_entity.id
_entity.type
_entity.pdbx_description
1 polymer ?
#
loop_
_entity_poly.entity_id
_entity_poly.type
_entity_poly.pdbx_seq_one_letter_code
_entity_poly.pdbx_strand_id
1 'polypeptide(L)'
;RLAASVEAVASSGGQIMPPLMGAGAFVMVELTGVPYDKIIIAALLPAILFFFAVWVGINFYCKIYNLKPIEEDNLPDLKTVIVTSLFFLIPFSILLSLMFSGFTPQYSASISILAAFILLFFNIKNIFNFQLGVSRFFEACVASGRQISLIGSIIICASIIIGVLSMTGLGVKLTSLIISLSDNNIWPALILTGIACLLLGMEVPTTAAYVICVSVAGPALVDMGLEILQVHLFVFWFALLSTITPPVCGTVFIASGMVSENWLKVSLTSMSLGIGLYLSLIHISEPTRPLY
;
A
#
# COMPACT_ATOMS: atom_id res chain seq x y z
N ARG A 1 13.09 -19.02 1.35
CA ARG A 1 11.91 -18.80 2.16
C ARG A 1 11.92 -17.38 2.78
N LEU A 2 12.93 -17.02 3.59
CA LEU A 2 13.00 -15.70 4.23
C LEU A 2 12.97 -14.58 3.18
N ALA A 3 13.75 -14.67 2.11
CA ALA A 3 13.76 -13.68 1.03
C ALA A 3 12.37 -13.46 0.42
N ALA A 4 11.63 -14.53 0.13
CA ALA A 4 10.26 -14.44 -0.37
C ALA A 4 9.30 -13.79 0.64
N SER A 5 9.48 -14.08 1.94
CA SER A 5 8.67 -13.48 2.99
C SER A 5 8.97 -11.98 3.15
N VAL A 6 10.24 -11.58 3.06
CA VAL A 6 10.66 -10.17 3.10
C VAL A 6 10.10 -9.43 1.89
N GLU A 7 10.18 -10.02 0.69
CA GLU A 7 9.65 -9.44 -0.54
C GLU A 7 8.14 -9.20 -0.44
N ALA A 8 7.37 -10.20 0.00
CA ALA A 8 5.93 -10.08 0.15
C ALA A 8 5.53 -8.97 1.14
N VAL A 9 6.23 -8.86 2.28
CA VAL A 9 5.94 -7.84 3.30
C VAL A 9 6.41 -6.46 2.85
N ALA A 10 7.61 -6.34 2.29
CA ALA A 10 8.16 -5.06 1.83
C ALA A 10 7.33 -4.47 0.68
N SER A 11 6.91 -5.31 -0.26
CA SER A 11 6.03 -4.93 -1.37
C SER A 11 4.68 -4.40 -0.87
N SER A 12 4.06 -5.08 0.10
CA SER A 12 2.83 -4.61 0.74
C SER A 12 3.08 -3.31 1.52
N GLY A 13 4.17 -3.21 2.28
CA GLY A 13 4.55 -2.02 3.04
C GLY A 13 4.80 -0.79 2.17
N GLY A 14 5.26 -0.96 0.94
CA GLY A 14 5.43 0.15 -0.01
C GLY A 14 4.15 0.92 -0.32
N GLN A 15 2.99 0.29 -0.14
CA GLN A 15 1.69 0.92 -0.36
C GLN A 15 1.20 1.76 0.83
N ILE A 16 1.79 1.61 2.02
CA ILE A 16 1.45 2.39 3.20
C ILE A 16 2.48 3.49 3.52
N MET A 17 3.66 3.42 2.92
CA MET A 17 4.72 4.39 3.20
C MET A 17 4.46 5.71 2.50
N PRO A 18 4.21 6.78 3.25
CA PRO A 18 4.14 8.11 2.66
C PRO A 18 5.46 8.47 1.96
N PRO A 19 5.39 9.27 0.91
CA PRO A 19 4.22 9.95 0.36
C PRO A 19 3.53 9.20 -0.79
N LEU A 20 4.00 8.05 -1.22
CA LEU A 20 3.46 7.36 -2.40
C LEU A 20 2.22 6.49 -2.11
N MET A 21 2.04 5.99 -0.92
CA MET A 21 0.89 5.23 -0.39
C MET A 21 -0.01 4.47 -1.40
N GLY A 22 0.45 4.23 -2.63
CA GLY A 22 -0.32 3.59 -3.69
C GLY A 22 -1.59 4.35 -4.12
N ALA A 23 -2.35 3.78 -5.06
CA ALA A 23 -3.57 4.38 -5.58
C ALA A 23 -4.69 4.51 -4.52
N GLY A 24 -4.68 3.66 -3.50
CA GLY A 24 -5.69 3.66 -2.44
C GLY A 24 -5.75 4.96 -1.64
N ALA A 25 -4.62 5.62 -1.42
CA ALA A 25 -4.59 6.89 -0.70
C ALA A 25 -5.22 8.04 -1.50
N PHE A 26 -5.09 8.04 -2.82
CA PHE A 26 -5.78 9.02 -3.68
C PHE A 26 -7.29 8.78 -3.71
N VAL A 27 -7.71 7.53 -3.73
CA VAL A 27 -9.13 7.16 -3.59
C VAL A 27 -9.65 7.57 -2.20
N MET A 28 -8.81 7.48 -1.16
CA MET A 28 -9.17 7.95 0.19
C MET A 28 -9.47 9.45 0.22
N VAL A 29 -8.70 10.28 -0.50
CA VAL A 29 -8.99 11.73 -0.63
C VAL A 29 -10.38 11.95 -1.21
N GLU A 30 -10.73 11.24 -2.27
CA GLU A 30 -12.04 11.37 -2.93
C GLU A 30 -13.20 10.89 -2.03
N LEU A 31 -13.00 9.81 -1.28
CA LEU A 31 -14.05 9.25 -0.42
C LEU A 31 -14.24 10.02 0.89
N THR A 32 -13.17 10.61 1.44
CA THR A 32 -13.22 11.29 2.74
C THR A 32 -13.34 12.80 2.62
N GLY A 33 -12.95 13.39 1.48
CA GLY A 33 -12.77 14.83 1.32
C GLY A 33 -11.61 15.40 2.12
N VAL A 34 -10.79 14.54 2.78
CA VAL A 34 -9.63 14.97 3.56
C VAL A 34 -8.45 15.23 2.62
N PRO A 35 -7.77 16.38 2.72
CA PRO A 35 -6.60 16.69 1.91
C PRO A 35 -5.50 15.64 2.06
N TYR A 36 -4.78 15.37 0.96
CA TYR A 36 -3.76 14.32 0.91
C TYR A 36 -2.62 14.50 1.91
N ASP A 37 -2.21 15.74 2.17
CA ASP A 37 -1.18 16.07 3.16
C ASP A 37 -1.54 15.61 4.57
N LYS A 38 -2.81 15.75 4.97
CA LYS A 38 -3.29 15.26 6.26
C LYS A 38 -3.30 13.73 6.33
N ILE A 39 -3.67 13.06 5.24
CA ILE A 39 -3.60 11.59 5.14
C ILE A 39 -2.15 11.11 5.29
N ILE A 40 -1.20 11.76 4.61
CA ILE A 40 0.24 11.47 4.73
C ILE A 40 0.70 11.58 6.18
N ILE A 41 0.37 12.69 6.86
CA ILE A 41 0.81 12.92 8.24
C ILE A 41 0.25 11.85 9.17
N ALA A 42 -1.03 11.51 9.03
CA ALA A 42 -1.69 10.49 9.85
C ALA A 42 -1.08 9.08 9.62
N ALA A 43 -0.71 8.77 8.38
CA ALA A 43 -0.13 7.48 8.01
C ALA A 43 1.37 7.34 8.35
N LEU A 44 2.08 8.45 8.58
CA LEU A 44 3.54 8.45 8.69
C LEU A 44 4.04 7.64 9.88
N LEU A 45 3.47 7.86 11.07
CA LEU A 45 3.91 7.16 12.29
C LEU A 45 3.68 5.63 12.20
N PRO A 46 2.49 5.14 11.83
CA PRO A 46 2.27 3.72 11.63
C PRO A 46 3.21 3.10 10.58
N ALA A 47 3.47 3.80 9.48
CA ALA A 47 4.36 3.33 8.44
C ALA A 47 5.81 3.20 8.93
N ILE A 48 6.32 4.18 9.67
CA ILE A 48 7.66 4.12 10.28
C ILE A 48 7.76 2.93 11.23
N LEU A 49 6.76 2.74 12.10
CA LEU A 49 6.74 1.64 13.06
C LEU A 49 6.71 0.28 12.35
N PHE A 50 5.95 0.18 11.25
CA PHE A 50 5.92 -1.03 10.43
C PHE A 50 7.30 -1.38 9.87
N PHE A 51 7.95 -0.45 9.18
CA PHE A 51 9.28 -0.70 8.59
C PHE A 51 10.36 -0.94 9.64
N PHE A 52 10.27 -0.26 10.77
CA PHE A 52 11.15 -0.53 11.91
C PHE A 52 10.97 -1.95 12.44
N ALA A 53 9.73 -2.41 12.62
CA ALA A 53 9.44 -3.78 13.05
C ALA A 53 9.94 -4.82 12.04
N VAL A 54 9.73 -4.57 10.73
CA VAL A 54 10.23 -5.44 9.66
C VAL A 54 11.77 -5.48 9.67
N TRP A 55 12.44 -4.34 9.82
CA TRP A 55 13.90 -4.28 9.92
C TRP A 55 14.45 -5.07 11.11
N VAL A 56 13.83 -4.93 12.29
CA VAL A 56 14.18 -5.71 13.48
C VAL A 56 13.94 -7.19 13.23
N GLY A 57 12.81 -7.56 12.64
CA GLY A 57 12.47 -8.93 12.29
C GLY A 57 13.49 -9.56 11.33
N ILE A 58 13.87 -8.85 10.28
CA ILE A 58 14.90 -9.31 9.33
C ILE A 58 16.22 -9.58 10.05
N ASN A 59 16.70 -8.64 10.88
CA ASN A 59 17.94 -8.81 11.63
C ASN A 59 17.89 -10.03 12.57
N PHE A 60 16.75 -10.26 13.21
CA PHE A 60 16.55 -11.40 14.09
C PHE A 60 16.59 -12.73 13.29
N TYR A 61 15.88 -12.81 12.18
CA TYR A 61 15.90 -13.99 11.31
C TYR A 61 17.28 -14.24 10.67
N CYS A 62 17.99 -13.19 10.27
CA CYS A 62 19.35 -13.33 9.73
C CYS A 62 20.31 -13.95 10.76
N LYS A 63 20.18 -13.60 12.04
CA LYS A 63 20.96 -14.21 13.11
C LYS A 63 20.57 -15.67 13.37
N ILE A 64 19.27 -15.98 13.39
CA ILE A 64 18.80 -17.37 13.60
C ILE A 64 19.28 -18.30 12.49
N TYR A 65 19.20 -17.85 11.23
CA TYR A 65 19.55 -18.66 10.08
C TYR A 65 21.04 -18.54 9.66
N ASN A 66 21.87 -17.81 10.43
CA ASN A 66 23.29 -17.56 10.12
C ASN A 66 23.49 -17.10 8.67
N LEU A 67 22.66 -16.19 8.17
CA LEU A 67 22.77 -15.67 6.81
C LEU A 67 24.00 -14.79 6.69
N LYS A 68 24.80 -15.05 5.65
CA LYS A 68 25.98 -14.25 5.33
C LYS A 68 25.60 -13.05 4.45
N PRO A 69 26.32 -11.92 4.56
CA PRO A 69 26.17 -10.81 3.63
C PRO A 69 26.59 -11.22 2.22
N ILE A 70 26.12 -10.44 1.23
CA ILE A 70 26.54 -10.60 -0.17
C ILE A 70 28.02 -10.24 -0.28
N GLU A 71 28.80 -11.02 -1.05
CA GLU A 71 30.20 -10.72 -1.33
C GLU A 71 30.34 -9.39 -2.07
N GLU A 72 31.33 -8.59 -1.72
CA GLU A 72 31.53 -7.23 -2.25
C GLU A 72 31.68 -7.18 -3.78
N ASP A 73 32.27 -8.23 -4.38
CA ASP A 73 32.48 -8.34 -5.83
C ASP A 73 31.17 -8.34 -6.66
N ASN A 74 30.03 -8.61 -6.02
CA ASN A 74 28.72 -8.63 -6.67
C ASN A 74 27.92 -7.33 -6.49
N LEU A 75 28.49 -6.31 -5.86
CA LEU A 75 27.82 -5.02 -5.69
C LEU A 75 27.97 -4.14 -6.94
N PRO A 76 26.91 -3.43 -7.35
CA PRO A 76 27.02 -2.49 -8.46
C PRO A 76 27.95 -1.33 -8.13
N ASP A 77 28.66 -0.80 -9.14
CA ASP A 77 29.52 0.37 -9.00
C ASP A 77 28.73 1.57 -8.43
N LEU A 78 29.33 2.28 -7.48
CA LEU A 78 28.73 3.43 -6.79
C LEU A 78 28.23 4.50 -7.78
N LYS A 79 28.95 4.75 -8.87
CA LYS A 79 28.53 5.68 -9.92
C LYS A 79 27.21 5.24 -10.57
N THR A 80 27.08 3.95 -10.86
CA THR A 80 25.85 3.38 -11.41
C THR A 80 24.69 3.52 -10.44
N VAL A 81 24.91 3.25 -9.15
CA VAL A 81 23.89 3.43 -8.11
C VAL A 81 23.43 4.88 -8.02
N ILE A 82 24.35 5.84 -7.94
CA ILE A 82 24.03 7.27 -7.84
C ILE A 82 23.22 7.72 -9.07
N VAL A 83 23.71 7.42 -10.28
CA VAL A 83 23.03 7.86 -11.51
C VAL A 83 21.64 7.24 -11.62
N THR A 84 21.50 5.94 -11.35
CA THR A 84 20.19 5.26 -11.41
C THR A 84 19.22 5.84 -10.37
N SER A 85 19.72 6.13 -9.17
CA SER A 85 18.92 6.75 -8.11
C SER A 85 18.42 8.15 -8.51
N LEU A 86 19.22 8.95 -9.22
CA LEU A 86 18.83 10.28 -9.68
C LEU A 86 17.64 10.24 -10.66
N PHE A 87 17.55 9.22 -11.51
CA PHE A 87 16.39 9.05 -12.41
C PHE A 87 15.07 8.86 -11.66
N PHE A 88 15.11 8.29 -10.48
CA PHE A 88 13.96 8.17 -9.59
C PHE A 88 13.78 9.42 -8.73
N LEU A 89 14.85 9.89 -8.09
CA LEU A 89 14.79 10.96 -7.10
C LEU A 89 14.35 12.31 -7.68
N ILE A 90 14.72 12.63 -8.94
CA ILE A 90 14.37 13.93 -9.54
C ILE A 90 12.85 14.05 -9.75
N PRO A 91 12.15 13.18 -10.49
CA PRO A 91 10.70 13.28 -10.63
C PRO A 91 9.97 13.17 -9.30
N PHE A 92 10.46 12.33 -8.40
CA PHE A 92 9.90 12.14 -7.08
C PHE A 92 10.02 13.38 -6.20
N SER A 93 11.17 14.04 -6.17
CA SER A 93 11.35 15.29 -5.41
C SER A 93 10.49 16.43 -5.97
N ILE A 94 10.30 16.50 -7.28
CA ILE A 94 9.39 17.46 -7.92
C ILE A 94 7.95 17.20 -7.48
N LEU A 95 7.51 15.94 -7.53
CA LEU A 95 6.18 15.54 -7.09
C LEU A 95 5.91 16.00 -5.66
N LEU A 96 6.81 15.67 -4.74
CA LEU A 96 6.68 16.02 -3.33
C LEU A 96 6.70 17.53 -3.10
N SER A 97 7.64 18.23 -3.71
CA SER A 97 7.77 19.68 -3.54
C SER A 97 6.50 20.40 -3.96
N LEU A 98 5.90 20.00 -5.09
CA LEU A 98 4.64 20.58 -5.56
C LEU A 98 3.46 20.23 -4.65
N MET A 99 3.37 18.99 -4.18
CA MET A 99 2.30 18.58 -3.27
C MET A 99 2.37 19.33 -1.93
N PHE A 100 3.57 19.45 -1.35
CA PHE A 100 3.76 20.23 -0.11
C PHE A 100 3.61 21.75 -0.31
N SER A 101 3.70 22.22 -1.56
CA SER A 101 3.39 23.62 -1.91
C SER A 101 1.89 23.87 -2.10
N GLY A 102 1.02 22.87 -1.87
CA GLY A 102 -0.43 22.99 -1.94
C GLY A 102 -1.04 22.78 -3.33
N PHE A 103 -0.27 22.30 -4.32
CA PHE A 103 -0.81 21.93 -5.62
C PHE A 103 -1.57 20.59 -5.54
N THR A 104 -2.54 20.41 -6.43
CA THR A 104 -3.29 19.16 -6.51
C THR A 104 -2.38 17.98 -6.91
N PRO A 105 -2.67 16.74 -6.44
CA PRO A 105 -1.90 15.56 -6.81
C PRO A 105 -1.79 15.35 -8.32
N GLN A 106 -2.88 15.65 -9.06
CA GLN A 106 -2.93 15.53 -10.53
C GLN A 106 -1.97 16.49 -11.22
N TYR A 107 -1.94 17.74 -10.78
CA TYR A 107 -1.02 18.76 -11.31
C TYR A 107 0.43 18.38 -11.00
N SER A 108 0.71 18.03 -9.75
CA SER A 108 2.04 17.60 -9.29
C SER A 108 2.57 16.39 -10.08
N ALA A 109 1.70 15.39 -10.31
CA ALA A 109 2.02 14.22 -11.12
C ALA A 109 2.31 14.60 -12.58
N SER A 110 1.53 15.51 -13.18
CA SER A 110 1.73 15.94 -14.57
C SER A 110 3.09 16.58 -14.78
N ILE A 111 3.51 17.49 -13.88
CA ILE A 111 4.84 18.11 -13.94
C ILE A 111 5.96 17.09 -13.71
N SER A 112 5.76 16.16 -12.79
CA SER A 112 6.74 15.08 -12.53
C SER A 112 6.89 14.13 -13.72
N ILE A 113 5.81 13.84 -14.45
CA ILE A 113 5.83 13.05 -15.69
C ILE A 113 6.63 13.81 -16.77
N LEU A 114 6.47 15.11 -16.90
CA LEU A 114 7.28 15.91 -17.84
C LEU A 114 8.78 15.85 -17.49
N ALA A 115 9.12 15.95 -16.21
CA ALA A 115 10.52 15.79 -15.78
C ALA A 115 11.05 14.37 -16.08
N ALA A 116 10.28 13.32 -15.78
CA ALA A 116 10.64 11.95 -16.12
C ALA A 116 10.78 11.74 -17.63
N PHE A 117 9.90 12.33 -18.44
CA PHE A 117 9.99 12.30 -19.90
C PHE A 117 11.32 12.88 -20.41
N ILE A 118 11.75 14.00 -19.89
CA ILE A 118 13.06 14.60 -20.25
C ILE A 118 14.19 13.65 -19.90
N LEU A 119 14.13 13.00 -18.74
CA LEU A 119 15.14 12.03 -18.29
C LEU A 119 15.25 10.79 -19.17
N LEU A 120 14.20 10.39 -19.91
CA LEU A 120 14.27 9.22 -20.81
C LEU A 120 15.36 9.35 -21.89
N PHE A 121 15.71 10.59 -22.27
CA PHE A 121 16.72 10.85 -23.30
C PHE A 121 18.15 10.79 -22.78
N PHE A 122 18.36 10.65 -21.47
CA PHE A 122 19.68 10.56 -20.86
C PHE A 122 20.05 9.10 -20.56
N ASN A 123 21.34 8.80 -20.66
CA ASN A 123 21.89 7.48 -20.37
C ASN A 123 23.19 7.59 -19.60
N ILE A 124 23.52 6.56 -18.81
CA ILE A 124 24.77 6.48 -18.02
C ILE A 124 26.02 6.55 -18.90
N LYS A 125 25.97 5.94 -20.10
CA LYS A 125 27.11 5.85 -21.02
C LYS A 125 27.19 7.02 -22.03
N ASN A 126 26.04 7.46 -22.52
CA ASN A 126 25.91 8.59 -23.45
C ASN A 126 24.99 9.63 -22.84
N ILE A 127 25.48 10.85 -22.62
CA ILE A 127 24.77 11.91 -21.91
C ILE A 127 23.40 12.18 -22.55
N PHE A 128 23.31 12.17 -23.88
CA PHE A 128 22.05 12.38 -24.60
C PHE A 128 21.96 11.43 -25.81
N ASN A 129 20.83 10.68 -25.90
CA ASN A 129 20.57 9.80 -27.06
C ASN A 129 19.09 9.85 -27.43
N PHE A 130 18.79 10.54 -28.53
CA PHE A 130 17.43 10.77 -29.00
C PHE A 130 16.72 9.46 -29.40
N GLN A 131 17.39 8.59 -30.13
CA GLN A 131 16.81 7.34 -30.62
C GLN A 131 16.44 6.39 -29.46
N LEU A 132 17.31 6.31 -28.45
CA LEU A 132 17.04 5.54 -27.24
C LEU A 132 15.90 6.15 -26.43
N GLY A 133 15.83 7.48 -26.34
CA GLY A 133 14.75 8.19 -25.66
C GLY A 133 13.38 7.93 -26.29
N VAL A 134 13.31 7.94 -27.61
CA VAL A 134 12.06 7.63 -28.35
C VAL A 134 11.62 6.19 -28.11
N SER A 135 12.55 5.21 -28.16
CA SER A 135 12.21 3.81 -27.85
C SER A 135 11.66 3.65 -26.45
N ARG A 136 12.35 4.21 -25.46
CA ARG A 136 11.91 4.21 -24.05
C ARG A 136 10.56 4.90 -23.85
N PHE A 137 10.30 5.97 -24.60
CA PHE A 137 9.01 6.65 -24.54
C PHE A 137 7.85 5.74 -25.01
N PHE A 138 8.02 5.03 -26.11
CA PHE A 138 7.01 4.06 -26.56
C PHE A 138 6.80 2.92 -25.56
N GLU A 139 7.88 2.38 -24.99
CA GLU A 139 7.80 1.37 -23.94
C GLU A 139 7.06 1.90 -22.69
N ALA A 140 7.37 3.13 -22.28
CA ALA A 140 6.68 3.78 -21.16
C ALA A 140 5.19 4.02 -21.45
N CYS A 141 4.83 4.44 -22.68
CA CYS A 141 3.43 4.59 -23.08
C CYS A 141 2.66 3.26 -23.02
N VAL A 142 3.26 2.18 -23.51
CA VAL A 142 2.63 0.84 -23.46
C VAL A 142 2.49 0.36 -22.02
N ALA A 143 3.53 0.52 -21.20
CA ALA A 143 3.50 0.14 -19.78
C ALA A 143 2.45 0.96 -19.02
N SER A 144 2.41 2.28 -19.23
CA SER A 144 1.42 3.18 -18.63
C SER A 144 0.01 2.83 -19.05
N GLY A 145 -0.22 2.54 -20.34
CA GLY A 145 -1.53 2.12 -20.87
C GLY A 145 -2.04 0.84 -20.19
N ARG A 146 -1.16 -0.14 -19.96
CA ARG A 146 -1.51 -1.36 -19.22
C ARG A 146 -1.90 -1.04 -17.76
N GLN A 147 -1.15 -0.19 -17.06
CA GLN A 147 -1.45 0.19 -15.69
C GLN A 147 -2.76 0.99 -15.58
N ILE A 148 -2.98 1.94 -16.47
CA ILE A 148 -4.23 2.72 -16.54
C ILE A 148 -5.43 1.81 -16.78
N SER A 149 -5.31 0.87 -17.71
CA SER A 149 -6.37 -0.11 -18.02
C SER A 149 -6.67 -0.99 -16.79
N LEU A 150 -5.64 -1.47 -16.10
CA LEU A 150 -5.80 -2.27 -14.88
C LEU A 150 -6.52 -1.47 -13.79
N ILE A 151 -6.03 -0.26 -13.47
CA ILE A 151 -6.62 0.58 -12.43
C ILE A 151 -8.06 0.97 -12.80
N GLY A 152 -8.31 1.35 -14.05
CA GLY A 152 -9.65 1.69 -14.53
C GLY A 152 -10.62 0.51 -14.41
N SER A 153 -10.21 -0.69 -14.79
CA SER A 153 -11.02 -1.91 -14.64
C SER A 153 -11.35 -2.20 -13.18
N ILE A 154 -10.37 -2.04 -12.28
CA ILE A 154 -10.56 -2.22 -10.84
C ILE A 154 -11.61 -1.23 -10.30
N ILE A 155 -11.50 0.04 -10.65
CA ILE A 155 -12.43 1.08 -10.21
C ILE A 155 -13.85 0.80 -10.71
N ILE A 156 -14.02 0.41 -11.97
CA ILE A 156 -15.32 0.06 -12.53
C ILE A 156 -15.93 -1.14 -11.80
N CYS A 157 -15.17 -2.22 -11.60
CA CYS A 157 -15.65 -3.41 -10.87
C CYS A 157 -16.03 -3.06 -9.43
N ALA A 158 -15.20 -2.29 -8.73
CA ALA A 158 -15.48 -1.85 -7.37
C ALA A 158 -16.76 -1.00 -7.30
N SER A 159 -16.97 -0.09 -8.26
CA SER A 159 -18.18 0.74 -8.33
C SER A 159 -19.44 -0.11 -8.55
N ILE A 160 -19.38 -1.13 -9.38
CA ILE A 160 -20.48 -2.08 -9.59
C ILE A 160 -20.79 -2.84 -8.29
N ILE A 161 -19.77 -3.36 -7.62
CA ILE A 161 -19.93 -4.07 -6.35
C ILE A 161 -20.59 -3.15 -5.30
N ILE A 162 -20.09 -1.92 -5.14
CA ILE A 162 -20.67 -0.93 -4.21
C ILE A 162 -22.13 -0.65 -4.55
N GLY A 163 -22.45 -0.46 -5.82
CA GLY A 163 -23.81 -0.27 -6.27
C GLY A 163 -24.74 -1.43 -5.89
N VAL A 164 -24.31 -2.66 -6.12
CA VAL A 164 -25.08 -3.87 -5.74
C VAL A 164 -25.22 -3.98 -4.21
N LEU A 165 -24.16 -3.74 -3.45
CA LEU A 165 -24.18 -3.78 -1.99
C LEU A 165 -25.14 -2.72 -1.41
N SER A 166 -25.15 -1.53 -2.00
CA SER A 166 -26.07 -0.45 -1.60
C SER A 166 -27.51 -0.82 -1.92
N MET A 167 -27.79 -1.37 -3.11
CA MET A 167 -29.15 -1.78 -3.51
C MET A 167 -29.69 -2.96 -2.69
N THR A 168 -28.84 -3.90 -2.28
CA THR A 168 -29.23 -5.08 -1.49
C THR A 168 -29.31 -4.78 0.01
N GLY A 169 -28.83 -3.62 0.45
CA GLY A 169 -28.73 -3.25 1.86
C GLY A 169 -27.78 -4.13 2.67
N LEU A 170 -26.86 -4.85 1.99
CA LEU A 170 -25.91 -5.75 2.66
C LEU A 170 -24.95 -4.99 3.58
N GLY A 171 -24.52 -3.79 3.17
CA GLY A 171 -23.69 -2.92 4.01
C GLY A 171 -24.38 -2.60 5.34
N VAL A 172 -25.66 -2.19 5.31
CA VAL A 172 -26.43 -1.88 6.51
C VAL A 172 -26.60 -3.13 7.40
N LYS A 173 -26.84 -4.30 6.81
CA LYS A 173 -26.95 -5.56 7.58
C LYS A 173 -25.64 -5.93 8.27
N LEU A 174 -24.50 -5.78 7.57
CA LEU A 174 -23.17 -6.03 8.16
C LEU A 174 -22.85 -5.02 9.26
N THR A 175 -23.14 -3.74 9.05
CA THR A 175 -23.04 -2.69 10.08
C THR A 175 -23.82 -3.08 11.34
N SER A 176 -25.10 -3.41 11.18
CA SER A 176 -25.96 -3.82 12.31
C SER A 176 -25.43 -5.07 13.01
N LEU A 177 -24.89 -6.03 12.25
CA LEU A 177 -24.32 -7.26 12.79
C LEU A 177 -23.03 -6.97 13.59
N ILE A 178 -22.15 -6.13 13.08
CA ILE A 178 -20.92 -5.73 13.79
C ILE A 178 -21.28 -5.02 15.11
N ILE A 179 -22.21 -4.06 15.08
CA ILE A 179 -22.64 -3.31 16.26
C ILE A 179 -23.30 -4.24 17.28
N SER A 180 -24.18 -5.15 16.86
CA SER A 180 -24.86 -6.08 17.76
C SER A 180 -23.91 -7.09 18.39
N LEU A 181 -22.96 -7.65 17.62
CA LEU A 181 -21.99 -8.60 18.14
C LEU A 181 -20.91 -7.97 19.02
N SER A 182 -20.66 -6.67 18.82
CA SER A 182 -19.69 -5.91 19.64
C SER A 182 -20.25 -5.39 20.93
N ASP A 183 -21.56 -5.52 21.16
CA ASP A 183 -22.28 -5.00 22.34
C ASP A 183 -21.98 -3.50 22.56
N ASN A 184 -21.96 -2.72 21.48
CA ASN A 184 -21.56 -1.30 21.44
C ASN A 184 -20.14 -1.01 21.99
N ASN A 185 -19.28 -2.02 22.08
CA ASN A 185 -17.89 -1.83 22.49
C ASN A 185 -17.00 -1.70 21.26
N ILE A 186 -16.18 -0.64 21.22
CA ILE A 186 -15.32 -0.30 20.09
C ILE A 186 -14.26 -1.39 19.78
N TRP A 187 -13.71 -2.04 20.80
CA TRP A 187 -12.65 -3.02 20.63
C TRP A 187 -13.09 -4.29 19.90
N PRO A 188 -14.19 -4.96 20.30
CA PRO A 188 -14.75 -6.07 19.51
C PRO A 188 -15.17 -5.63 18.10
N ALA A 189 -15.72 -4.40 17.94
CA ALA A 189 -16.09 -3.90 16.63
C ALA A 189 -14.90 -3.74 15.69
N LEU A 190 -13.77 -3.21 16.18
CA LEU A 190 -12.52 -3.12 15.43
C LEU A 190 -12.03 -4.53 15.01
N ILE A 191 -12.04 -5.49 15.92
CA ILE A 191 -11.64 -6.86 15.60
C ILE A 191 -12.55 -7.49 14.53
N LEU A 192 -13.88 -7.35 14.68
CA LEU A 192 -14.85 -7.88 13.72
C LEU A 192 -14.70 -7.21 12.34
N THR A 193 -14.56 -5.88 12.33
CA THR A 193 -14.28 -5.14 11.09
C THR A 193 -12.96 -5.56 10.45
N GLY A 194 -11.90 -5.73 11.24
CA GLY A 194 -10.62 -6.22 10.75
C GLY A 194 -10.72 -7.60 10.12
N ILE A 195 -11.42 -8.54 10.76
CA ILE A 195 -11.67 -9.88 10.21
C ILE A 195 -12.48 -9.77 8.91
N ALA A 196 -13.52 -8.96 8.89
CA ALA A 196 -14.32 -8.75 7.67
C ALA A 196 -13.46 -8.19 6.52
N CYS A 197 -12.58 -7.23 6.79
CA CYS A 197 -11.65 -6.68 5.80
C CYS A 197 -10.64 -7.73 5.32
N LEU A 198 -10.10 -8.56 6.20
CA LEU A 198 -9.21 -9.65 5.82
C LEU A 198 -9.90 -10.65 4.88
N LEU A 199 -11.16 -10.99 5.15
CA LEU A 199 -11.94 -11.91 4.33
C LEU A 199 -12.35 -11.29 2.99
N LEU A 200 -12.81 -10.04 2.98
CA LEU A 200 -13.24 -9.35 1.77
C LEU A 200 -12.08 -8.93 0.86
N GLY A 201 -10.90 -8.75 1.43
CA GLY A 201 -9.69 -8.34 0.69
C GLY A 201 -8.90 -9.49 0.05
N MET A 202 -9.29 -10.74 0.26
CA MET A 202 -8.60 -11.92 -0.30
C MET A 202 -8.60 -11.88 -1.82
N GLU A 203 -7.41 -12.06 -2.45
CA GLU A 203 -7.20 -12.09 -3.91
C GLU A 203 -7.66 -10.82 -4.66
N VAL A 204 -8.07 -9.78 -3.96
CA VAL A 204 -8.51 -8.52 -4.57
C VAL A 204 -7.36 -7.52 -4.54
N PRO A 205 -7.10 -6.77 -5.63
CA PRO A 205 -6.13 -5.68 -5.60
C PRO A 205 -6.41 -4.70 -4.46
N THR A 206 -5.39 -4.26 -3.74
CA THR A 206 -5.51 -3.52 -2.48
C THR A 206 -6.46 -2.33 -2.54
N THR A 207 -6.41 -1.55 -3.62
CA THR A 207 -7.31 -0.39 -3.80
C THR A 207 -8.77 -0.81 -3.88
N ALA A 208 -9.08 -1.89 -4.61
CA ALA A 208 -10.43 -2.42 -4.69
C ALA A 208 -10.89 -3.04 -3.37
N ALA A 209 -10.02 -3.82 -2.72
CA ALA A 209 -10.25 -4.37 -1.38
C ALA A 209 -10.60 -3.25 -0.39
N TYR A 210 -9.80 -2.17 -0.36
CA TYR A 210 -10.05 -1.03 0.48
C TYR A 210 -11.44 -0.41 0.23
N VAL A 211 -11.78 -0.13 -1.03
CA VAL A 211 -13.07 0.51 -1.38
C VAL A 211 -14.25 -0.38 -1.00
N ILE A 212 -14.17 -1.69 -1.25
CA ILE A 212 -15.20 -2.65 -0.86
C ILE A 212 -15.32 -2.71 0.67
N CYS A 213 -14.21 -2.88 1.37
CA CYS A 213 -14.20 -3.00 2.83
C CYS A 213 -14.73 -1.75 3.52
N VAL A 214 -14.32 -0.55 3.08
CA VAL A 214 -14.79 0.69 3.69
C VAL A 214 -16.29 0.91 3.45
N SER A 215 -16.80 0.53 2.29
CA SER A 215 -18.23 0.67 1.96
C SER A 215 -19.13 -0.30 2.76
N VAL A 216 -18.58 -1.45 3.16
CA VAL A 216 -19.33 -2.52 3.82
C VAL A 216 -19.20 -2.47 5.34
N ALA A 217 -17.97 -2.32 5.84
CA ALA A 217 -17.67 -2.42 7.27
C ALA A 217 -17.32 -1.05 7.91
N GLY A 218 -16.94 -0.07 7.10
CA GLY A 218 -16.61 1.28 7.57
C GLY A 218 -17.74 1.98 8.34
N PRO A 219 -18.98 1.97 7.86
CA PRO A 219 -20.09 2.66 8.54
C PRO A 219 -20.29 2.22 9.99
N ALA A 220 -20.07 0.93 10.32
CA ALA A 220 -20.19 0.45 11.70
C ALA A 220 -19.25 1.19 12.67
N LEU A 221 -18.02 1.45 12.28
CA LEU A 221 -17.05 2.14 13.11
C LEU A 221 -17.34 3.65 13.21
N VAL A 222 -17.84 4.25 12.13
CA VAL A 222 -18.27 5.66 12.14
C VAL A 222 -19.47 5.84 13.07
N ASP A 223 -20.47 4.96 13.00
CA ASP A 223 -21.66 5.00 13.87
C ASP A 223 -21.28 4.79 15.35
N MET A 224 -20.17 4.11 15.62
CA MET A 224 -19.62 3.95 16.98
C MET A 224 -18.73 5.11 17.44
N GLY A 225 -18.59 6.18 16.63
CA GLY A 225 -17.95 7.43 17.02
C GLY A 225 -16.50 7.60 16.58
N LEU A 226 -15.95 6.71 15.74
CA LEU A 226 -14.63 6.94 15.14
C LEU A 226 -14.69 7.99 14.03
N GLU A 227 -13.63 8.80 13.91
CA GLU A 227 -13.51 9.76 12.81
C GLU A 227 -13.35 9.05 11.45
N ILE A 228 -13.89 9.66 10.40
CA ILE A 228 -13.87 9.10 9.04
C ILE A 228 -12.46 8.74 8.62
N LEU A 229 -11.46 9.61 8.85
CA LEU A 229 -10.07 9.34 8.47
C LEU A 229 -9.49 8.13 9.20
N GLN A 230 -9.79 7.98 10.49
CA GLN A 230 -9.34 6.84 11.29
C GLN A 230 -9.92 5.53 10.74
N VAL A 231 -11.21 5.51 10.43
CA VAL A 231 -11.89 4.35 9.85
C VAL A 231 -11.29 3.99 8.50
N HIS A 232 -11.08 4.97 7.63
CA HIS A 232 -10.52 4.74 6.31
C HIS A 232 -9.08 4.24 6.36
N LEU A 233 -8.24 4.79 7.22
CA LEU A 233 -6.88 4.31 7.44
C LEU A 233 -6.88 2.89 8.01
N PHE A 234 -7.70 2.60 9.00
CA PHE A 234 -7.84 1.28 9.59
C PHE A 234 -8.23 0.23 8.55
N VAL A 235 -9.28 0.49 7.78
CA VAL A 235 -9.73 -0.41 6.72
C VAL A 235 -8.67 -0.61 5.64
N PHE A 236 -7.99 0.47 5.24
CA PHE A 236 -6.91 0.41 4.25
C PHE A 236 -5.76 -0.48 4.70
N TRP A 237 -5.36 -0.39 5.97
CA TRP A 237 -4.35 -1.27 6.56
C TRP A 237 -4.75 -2.73 6.56
N PHE A 238 -6.00 -3.05 6.96
CA PHE A 238 -6.48 -4.43 6.92
C PHE A 238 -6.65 -4.98 5.50
N ALA A 239 -7.02 -4.14 4.54
CA ALA A 239 -7.02 -4.49 3.12
C ALA A 239 -5.60 -4.83 2.61
N LEU A 240 -4.56 -4.16 3.11
CA LEU A 240 -3.18 -4.53 2.84
C LEU A 240 -2.77 -5.83 3.49
N LEU A 241 -3.15 -6.03 4.76
CA LEU A 241 -2.84 -7.25 5.50
C LEU A 241 -3.44 -8.50 4.87
N SER A 242 -4.58 -8.39 4.18
CA SER A 242 -5.21 -9.51 3.48
C SER A 242 -4.28 -10.12 2.42
N THR A 243 -3.38 -9.32 1.83
CA THR A 243 -2.45 -9.78 0.78
C THR A 243 -1.34 -10.71 1.29
N ILE A 244 -1.06 -10.70 2.60
CA ILE A 244 -0.04 -11.55 3.25
C ILE A 244 -0.64 -12.57 4.22
N THR A 245 -1.94 -12.47 4.50
CA THR A 245 -2.65 -13.30 5.51
C THR A 245 -3.33 -14.51 4.85
N PRO A 246 -3.10 -15.75 5.33
CA PRO A 246 -3.87 -16.92 4.88
C PRO A 246 -5.38 -16.75 5.13
N PRO A 247 -6.23 -17.43 4.37
CA PRO A 247 -5.95 -18.56 3.47
C PRO A 247 -5.58 -18.15 2.04
N VAL A 248 -5.81 -16.90 1.62
CA VAL A 248 -5.58 -16.47 0.24
C VAL A 248 -4.75 -15.20 0.26
N CYS A 249 -3.46 -15.32 -0.03
CA CYS A 249 -2.45 -14.26 0.09
C CYS A 249 -1.67 -14.11 -1.22
N GLY A 250 -2.19 -13.28 -2.14
CA GLY A 250 -1.68 -13.14 -3.51
C GLY A 250 -0.20 -12.78 -3.60
N THR A 251 0.27 -11.83 -2.82
CA THR A 251 1.70 -11.44 -2.82
C THR A 251 2.61 -12.58 -2.39
N VAL A 252 2.14 -13.38 -1.41
CA VAL A 252 2.88 -14.56 -0.93
C VAL A 252 2.91 -15.66 -1.98
N PHE A 253 1.80 -15.90 -2.69
CA PHE A 253 1.78 -16.89 -3.77
C PHE A 253 2.80 -16.55 -4.86
N ILE A 254 2.87 -15.29 -5.27
CA ILE A 254 3.84 -14.83 -6.26
C ILE A 254 5.27 -15.03 -5.72
N ALA A 255 5.56 -14.52 -4.55
CA ALA A 255 6.90 -14.60 -3.96
C ALA A 255 7.34 -16.04 -3.68
N SER A 256 6.45 -16.91 -3.21
CA SER A 256 6.74 -18.33 -2.98
C SER A 256 6.99 -19.10 -4.28
N GLY A 257 6.24 -18.77 -5.34
CA GLY A 257 6.43 -19.33 -6.67
C GLY A 257 7.81 -19.00 -7.26
N MET A 258 8.30 -17.77 -7.07
CA MET A 258 9.63 -17.34 -7.55
C MET A 258 10.79 -18.13 -6.92
N VAL A 259 10.63 -18.62 -5.70
CA VAL A 259 11.67 -19.37 -4.97
C VAL A 259 11.34 -20.85 -4.81
N SER A 260 10.25 -21.34 -5.41
CA SER A 260 9.78 -22.73 -5.33
C SER A 260 9.62 -23.24 -3.89
N GLU A 261 9.13 -22.39 -2.99
CA GLU A 261 8.92 -22.69 -1.58
C GLU A 261 7.42 -22.91 -1.26
N ASN A 262 7.14 -23.59 -0.17
CA ASN A 262 5.76 -23.79 0.28
C ASN A 262 5.14 -22.46 0.73
N TRP A 263 4.07 -22.05 0.05
CA TRP A 263 3.40 -20.77 0.27
C TRP A 263 2.92 -20.55 1.72
N LEU A 264 2.41 -21.60 2.38
CA LEU A 264 1.93 -21.48 3.76
C LEU A 264 3.08 -21.15 4.73
N LYS A 265 4.25 -21.77 4.53
CA LYS A 265 5.44 -21.46 5.32
C LYS A 265 5.96 -20.04 5.05
N VAL A 266 5.88 -19.59 3.80
CA VAL A 266 6.23 -18.21 3.44
C VAL A 266 5.25 -17.24 4.07
N SER A 267 3.93 -17.48 4.00
CA SER A 267 2.91 -16.64 4.59
C SER A 267 3.06 -16.50 6.12
N LEU A 268 3.24 -17.59 6.84
CA LEU A 268 3.45 -17.53 8.29
C LEU A 268 4.71 -16.72 8.66
N THR A 269 5.77 -16.84 7.86
CA THR A 269 6.98 -16.03 8.06
C THR A 269 6.72 -14.55 7.71
N SER A 270 5.95 -14.27 6.66
CA SER A 270 5.55 -12.91 6.27
C SER A 270 4.68 -12.26 7.34
N MET A 271 3.70 -12.96 7.89
CA MET A 271 2.89 -12.46 9.02
C MET A 271 3.74 -12.14 10.24
N SER A 272 4.71 -13.01 10.55
CA SER A 272 5.64 -12.78 11.66
C SER A 272 6.52 -11.54 11.43
N LEU A 273 7.02 -11.31 10.22
CA LEU A 273 7.74 -10.11 9.83
C LEU A 273 6.84 -8.86 9.81
N GLY A 274 5.60 -9.04 9.35
CA GLY A 274 4.60 -7.97 9.27
C GLY A 274 3.84 -7.71 10.57
N ILE A 275 4.24 -8.27 11.70
CA ILE A 275 3.53 -8.13 12.98
C ILE A 275 3.39 -6.66 13.40
N GLY A 276 4.37 -5.83 13.06
CA GLY A 276 4.31 -4.39 13.31
C GLY A 276 3.13 -3.70 12.62
N LEU A 277 2.69 -4.21 11.45
CA LEU A 277 1.51 -3.69 10.76
C LEU A 277 0.22 -4.01 11.53
N TYR A 278 0.11 -5.22 12.10
CA TYR A 278 -1.05 -5.58 12.93
C TYR A 278 -1.11 -4.77 14.24
N LEU A 279 0.05 -4.46 14.82
CA LEU A 279 0.14 -3.70 16.08
C LEU A 279 0.00 -2.19 15.88
N SER A 280 0.51 -1.64 14.78
CA SER A 280 0.43 -0.19 14.51
C SER A 280 -1.00 0.32 14.35
N LEU A 281 -1.95 -0.56 14.05
CA LEU A 281 -3.39 -0.24 13.98
C LEU A 281 -3.99 0.19 15.30
N ILE A 282 -3.46 -0.27 16.41
CA ILE A 282 -3.91 0.13 17.75
C ILE A 282 -3.73 1.64 17.93
N HIS A 283 -2.66 2.22 17.38
CA HIS A 283 -2.41 3.67 17.47
C HIS A 283 -3.30 4.52 16.56
N ILE A 284 -3.80 3.96 15.45
CA ILE A 284 -4.72 4.66 14.55
C ILE A 284 -6.12 4.75 15.18
N SER A 285 -6.51 3.73 15.94
CA SER A 285 -7.83 3.62 16.56
C SER A 285 -7.92 4.22 17.96
N GLU A 286 -6.83 4.73 18.54
CA GLU A 286 -6.89 5.41 19.86
C GLU A 286 -7.65 6.75 19.77
N PRO A 287 -8.83 6.88 20.40
CA PRO A 287 -9.66 8.07 20.30
C PRO A 287 -9.13 9.29 21.06
N THR A 288 -7.93 9.19 21.67
CA THR A 288 -7.45 10.15 22.67
C THR A 288 -6.40 11.15 22.16
N ARG A 289 -6.01 11.11 20.89
CA ARG A 289 -5.08 12.12 20.36
C ARG A 289 -5.64 12.78 19.10
N PRO A 290 -5.95 14.11 19.16
CA PRO A 290 -6.15 14.87 17.94
C PRO A 290 -4.88 14.79 17.08
N LEU A 291 -5.04 14.39 15.81
CA LEU A 291 -3.94 14.28 14.83
C LEU A 291 -3.53 15.64 14.25
N TYR A 292 -3.57 16.71 15.04
CA TYR A 292 -3.13 18.08 14.66
C TYR A 292 -2.34 18.74 15.76
#